data_915805be5b800e4144fb3d18670064f6
#
_entry.id   915805be5b800e4144fb3d18670064f6
#
_cell.length_a   1.000
_cell.length_b   1.000
_cell.length_c   1.000
_cell.angle_alpha   90.00
_cell.angle_beta   90.00
_cell.angle_gamma   90.00
#
_symmetry.space_group_name_H-M   'P 1'
#
loop_
_entity.id
_entity.type
_entity.pdbx_description
1 polymer ?
#
loop_
_entity_poly.entity_id
_entity_poly.type
_entity_poly.pdbx_seq_one_letter_code
_entity_poly.pdbx_strand_id
1 'polypeptide(L)'
;MRCDLHVHSVASGMCSTPGLNRICRESYNDAVEVYKRLRTLGMAIVTITDHDSIDAVEILRKYPDFFLSEEVTVRMPTGTEVHVGVYDIRERDHVEIQRRRNDFISLVMYLTERRLFFSVNHVFSSLTGHRDERDFDWFASYVPALEARNGQMCRKANADAANLAARFGKVAIAGSDSHAIAGVGLTHTEVPGARTVEEFFAGLVQGRGRIHGAHGGYAKLTADVFSIINSLLQEKPWTLAISPLALLVPFFTAGHWLNEIRFSRKWSAMLEDSEKRTQHLWDVAPHAHDLIPEHFSFGISLESSLGPSLGASA
;
A
#
# COMPACT_ATOMS: atom_id res chain seq x y z
N MET A 1 -18.82 -2.78 -4.66
CA MET A 1 -18.05 -3.79 -3.90
C MET A 1 -17.02 -3.06 -3.06
N ARG A 2 -16.81 -3.46 -1.80
CA ARG A 2 -15.84 -2.86 -0.86
C ARG A 2 -14.80 -3.88 -0.46
N CYS A 3 -13.54 -3.45 -0.29
CA CYS A 3 -12.44 -4.26 0.19
C CYS A 3 -11.45 -3.41 1.00
N ASP A 4 -11.01 -3.90 2.15
CA ASP A 4 -9.81 -3.41 2.80
C ASP A 4 -8.61 -4.08 2.11
N LEU A 5 -7.83 -3.28 1.35
CA LEU A 5 -6.73 -3.80 0.53
C LEU A 5 -5.40 -3.87 1.26
N HIS A 6 -5.36 -3.52 2.56
CA HIS A 6 -4.13 -3.55 3.35
C HIS A 6 -4.46 -3.87 4.81
N VAL A 7 -4.28 -5.12 5.19
CA VAL A 7 -4.56 -5.61 6.55
C VAL A 7 -3.69 -6.82 6.88
N HIS A 8 -3.26 -6.90 8.13
CA HIS A 8 -2.30 -7.89 8.61
C HIS A 8 -2.88 -8.87 9.62
N SER A 9 -2.39 -10.12 9.56
CA SER A 9 -2.67 -11.18 10.51
C SER A 9 -1.40 -11.64 11.23
N VAL A 10 -1.52 -12.64 12.08
CA VAL A 10 -0.37 -13.29 12.75
C VAL A 10 0.65 -13.87 11.76
N ALA A 11 0.29 -14.08 10.51
CA ALA A 11 1.16 -14.63 9.47
C ALA A 11 2.17 -13.59 8.93
N SER A 12 2.04 -12.29 9.25
CA SER A 12 3.09 -11.29 9.03
C SER A 12 4.38 -11.56 9.83
N GLY A 13 4.34 -12.49 10.78
CA GLY A 13 5.51 -12.96 11.50
C GLY A 13 5.92 -12.06 12.66
N MET A 14 7.24 -11.94 12.87
CA MET A 14 7.80 -11.20 14.01
C MET A 14 8.04 -9.74 13.63
N CYS A 15 7.86 -8.83 14.61
CA CYS A 15 8.10 -7.41 14.37
C CYS A 15 9.56 -7.12 14.00
N SER A 16 9.78 -6.05 13.25
CA SER A 16 11.11 -5.61 12.80
C SER A 16 11.93 -4.89 13.89
N THR A 17 11.31 -4.53 15.04
CA THR A 17 11.96 -3.75 16.09
C THR A 17 13.10 -4.54 16.75
N PRO A 18 14.36 -4.03 16.73
CA PRO A 18 15.49 -4.70 17.36
C PRO A 18 15.24 -4.99 18.85
N GLY A 19 15.54 -6.22 19.27
CA GLY A 19 15.33 -6.71 20.63
C GLY A 19 13.92 -7.25 20.88
N LEU A 20 12.89 -6.74 20.24
CA LEU A 20 11.53 -7.28 20.30
C LEU A 20 11.25 -8.32 19.22
N ASN A 21 11.99 -8.33 18.14
CA ASN A 21 11.84 -9.23 16.99
C ASN A 21 11.98 -10.73 17.30
N ARG A 22 12.39 -11.08 18.53
CA ARG A 22 12.47 -12.48 19.00
C ARG A 22 11.27 -12.90 19.87
N ILE A 23 10.50 -11.93 20.36
CA ILE A 23 9.45 -12.19 21.33
C ILE A 23 8.09 -11.61 20.95
N CYS A 24 8.05 -10.56 20.13
CA CYS A 24 6.84 -9.86 19.75
C CYS A 24 6.52 -10.09 18.27
N ARG A 25 5.27 -10.44 17.97
CA ARG A 25 4.77 -10.48 16.60
C ARG A 25 4.46 -9.07 16.10
N GLU A 26 4.42 -8.90 14.80
CA GLU A 26 4.01 -7.66 14.18
C GLU A 26 2.50 -7.45 14.34
N SER A 27 1.72 -8.49 14.09
CA SER A 27 0.28 -8.54 14.34
C SER A 27 -0.10 -9.78 15.14
N TYR A 28 -1.13 -9.64 15.98
CA TYR A 28 -1.78 -10.74 16.71
C TYR A 28 -3.21 -11.00 16.20
N ASN A 29 -3.59 -10.41 15.09
CA ASN A 29 -4.90 -10.63 14.50
C ASN A 29 -5.04 -12.06 14.00
N ASP A 30 -5.97 -12.84 14.52
CA ASP A 30 -6.35 -14.12 13.94
C ASP A 30 -7.00 -13.90 12.57
N ALA A 31 -6.58 -14.67 11.56
CA ALA A 31 -7.05 -14.50 10.19
C ALA A 31 -8.58 -14.68 10.04
N VAL A 32 -9.19 -15.59 10.83
CA VAL A 32 -10.66 -15.80 10.82
C VAL A 32 -11.38 -14.64 11.50
N GLU A 33 -10.80 -14.06 12.55
CA GLU A 33 -11.35 -12.87 13.20
C GLU A 33 -11.29 -11.67 12.27
N VAL A 34 -10.18 -11.46 11.55
CA VAL A 34 -10.05 -10.43 10.50
C VAL A 34 -11.14 -10.62 9.45
N TYR A 35 -11.28 -11.84 8.91
CA TYR A 35 -12.33 -12.15 7.95
C TYR A 35 -13.73 -11.80 8.46
N LYS A 36 -14.09 -12.29 9.66
CA LYS A 36 -15.40 -12.01 10.28
C LYS A 36 -15.62 -10.51 10.49
N ARG A 37 -14.60 -9.79 10.94
CA ARG A 37 -14.64 -8.34 11.17
C ARG A 37 -14.92 -7.60 9.87
N LEU A 38 -14.18 -7.91 8.80
CA LEU A 38 -14.36 -7.30 7.48
C LEU A 38 -15.77 -7.55 6.93
N ARG A 39 -16.25 -8.79 7.05
CA ARG A 39 -17.63 -9.14 6.63
C ARG A 39 -18.70 -8.38 7.43
N THR A 40 -18.52 -8.24 8.74
CA THR A 40 -19.44 -7.48 9.61
C THR A 40 -19.48 -6.00 9.23
N LEU A 41 -18.38 -5.44 8.75
CA LEU A 41 -18.29 -4.05 8.27
C LEU A 41 -18.77 -3.89 6.82
N GLY A 42 -19.29 -4.95 6.19
CA GLY A 42 -19.87 -4.91 4.85
C GLY A 42 -18.85 -4.96 3.71
N MET A 43 -17.63 -5.45 3.96
CA MET A 43 -16.70 -5.77 2.87
C MET A 43 -17.28 -6.94 2.06
N ALA A 44 -17.39 -6.76 0.75
CA ALA A 44 -17.98 -7.76 -0.13
C ALA A 44 -16.99 -8.85 -0.53
N ILE A 45 -15.73 -8.48 -0.63
CA ILE A 45 -14.58 -9.36 -0.83
C ILE A 45 -13.55 -9.09 0.25
N VAL A 46 -12.75 -10.10 0.58
CA VAL A 46 -11.79 -10.08 1.68
C VAL A 46 -10.44 -10.55 1.19
N THR A 47 -9.40 -9.85 1.61
CA THR A 47 -8.01 -10.28 1.49
C THR A 47 -7.25 -10.02 2.78
N ILE A 48 -6.09 -10.62 2.91
CA ILE A 48 -5.07 -10.31 3.91
C ILE A 48 -3.75 -10.11 3.15
N THR A 49 -2.97 -9.13 3.57
CA THR A 49 -1.73 -8.71 2.92
C THR A 49 -0.56 -8.83 3.90
N ASP A 50 -0.35 -10.02 4.44
CA ASP A 50 0.73 -10.26 5.37
C ASP A 50 2.10 -10.02 4.73
N HIS A 51 3.08 -9.58 5.54
CA HIS A 51 4.43 -9.30 5.07
C HIS A 51 5.13 -10.56 4.57
N ASP A 52 5.49 -10.55 3.28
CA ASP A 52 6.27 -11.61 2.63
C ASP A 52 5.70 -13.03 2.85
N SER A 53 4.39 -13.16 3.14
CA SER A 53 3.71 -14.40 3.51
C SER A 53 2.30 -14.49 2.96
N ILE A 54 1.90 -15.71 2.66
CA ILE A 54 0.53 -16.06 2.27
C ILE A 54 -0.10 -17.10 3.20
N ASP A 55 0.48 -17.35 4.37
CA ASP A 55 0.08 -18.46 5.25
C ASP A 55 -1.38 -18.37 5.71
N ALA A 56 -1.98 -17.17 5.76
CA ALA A 56 -3.40 -16.98 6.03
C ALA A 56 -4.32 -17.72 5.04
N VAL A 57 -3.83 -18.05 3.82
CA VAL A 57 -4.59 -18.77 2.79
C VAL A 57 -5.00 -20.16 3.27
N GLU A 58 -4.19 -20.85 4.05
CA GLU A 58 -4.48 -22.21 4.55
C GLU A 58 -5.82 -22.27 5.31
N ILE A 59 -6.14 -21.19 6.01
CA ILE A 59 -7.36 -21.07 6.81
C ILE A 59 -8.51 -20.45 6.01
N LEU A 60 -8.21 -19.48 5.14
CA LEU A 60 -9.21 -18.64 4.48
C LEU A 60 -9.65 -19.13 3.10
N ARG A 61 -8.92 -20.03 2.44
CA ARG A 61 -9.27 -20.56 1.11
C ARG A 61 -10.66 -21.18 1.00
N LYS A 62 -11.26 -21.58 2.13
CA LYS A 62 -12.61 -22.13 2.19
C LYS A 62 -13.73 -21.09 2.00
N TYR A 63 -13.41 -19.80 2.10
CA TYR A 63 -14.38 -18.72 1.94
C TYR A 63 -14.37 -18.23 0.48
N PRO A 64 -15.52 -18.27 -0.22
CA PRO A 64 -15.58 -17.98 -1.67
C PRO A 64 -15.34 -16.51 -2.02
N ASP A 65 -15.44 -15.62 -1.06
CA ASP A 65 -15.21 -14.19 -1.16
C ASP A 65 -13.80 -13.75 -0.70
N PHE A 66 -12.95 -14.71 -0.35
CA PHE A 66 -11.53 -14.48 -0.07
C PHE A 66 -10.70 -14.61 -1.35
N PHE A 67 -9.79 -13.67 -1.57
CA PHE A 67 -8.78 -13.74 -2.61
C PHE A 67 -7.38 -13.52 -2.01
N LEU A 68 -6.38 -14.15 -2.61
CA LEU A 68 -5.01 -14.17 -2.10
C LEU A 68 -4.25 -12.91 -2.48
N SER A 69 -3.58 -12.31 -1.51
CA SER A 69 -2.70 -11.15 -1.69
C SER A 69 -1.56 -11.20 -0.68
N GLU A 70 -0.54 -10.40 -0.88
CA GLU A 70 0.55 -10.22 0.08
C GLU A 70 1.10 -8.79 0.01
N GLU A 71 1.73 -8.34 1.08
CA GLU A 71 2.59 -7.16 1.07
C GLU A 71 4.05 -7.60 1.03
N VAL A 72 4.77 -7.17 -0.01
CA VAL A 72 6.13 -7.61 -0.27
C VAL A 72 7.12 -6.50 0.05
N THR A 73 8.14 -6.81 0.84
CA THR A 73 9.28 -5.92 1.05
C THR A 73 10.22 -6.00 -0.16
N VAL A 74 10.32 -4.92 -0.92
CA VAL A 74 11.02 -4.89 -2.21
C VAL A 74 12.19 -3.93 -2.17
N ARG A 75 13.35 -4.40 -2.66
CA ARG A 75 14.55 -3.58 -2.80
C ARG A 75 14.55 -2.82 -4.11
N MET A 76 14.66 -1.49 -4.01
CA MET A 76 14.72 -0.58 -5.14
C MET A 76 16.11 -0.55 -5.79
N PRO A 77 16.24 -0.14 -7.07
CA PRO A 77 17.53 0.08 -7.72
C PRO A 77 18.43 1.12 -7.02
N THR A 78 17.82 2.01 -6.26
CA THR A 78 18.50 3.02 -5.42
C THR A 78 19.11 2.45 -4.14
N GLY A 79 18.79 1.19 -3.82
CA GLY A 79 19.17 0.51 -2.58
C GLY A 79 18.23 0.75 -1.41
N THR A 80 17.15 1.54 -1.60
CA THR A 80 16.08 1.73 -0.62
C THR A 80 15.15 0.52 -0.61
N GLU A 81 14.25 0.46 0.36
CA GLU A 81 13.19 -0.54 0.45
C GLU A 81 11.81 0.11 0.38
N VAL A 82 10.86 -0.60 -0.23
CA VAL A 82 9.46 -0.20 -0.32
C VAL A 82 8.57 -1.40 -0.06
N HIS A 83 7.36 -1.16 0.41
CA HIS A 83 6.34 -2.19 0.48
C HIS A 83 5.44 -2.12 -0.76
N VAL A 84 5.24 -3.29 -1.38
CA VAL A 84 4.42 -3.46 -2.58
C VAL A 84 3.29 -4.42 -2.25
N GLY A 85 2.05 -3.92 -2.26
CA GLY A 85 0.87 -4.76 -2.21
C GLY A 85 0.67 -5.46 -3.56
N VAL A 86 0.54 -6.78 -3.57
CA VAL A 86 0.26 -7.56 -4.77
C VAL A 86 -1.03 -8.35 -4.57
N TYR A 87 -1.97 -8.23 -5.49
CA TYR A 87 -3.36 -8.63 -5.28
C TYR A 87 -3.81 -9.69 -6.28
N ASP A 88 -4.75 -10.55 -5.84
CA ASP A 88 -5.39 -11.63 -6.61
C ASP A 88 -4.35 -12.57 -7.24
N ILE A 89 -3.38 -12.96 -6.42
CA ILE A 89 -2.29 -13.85 -6.80
C ILE A 89 -2.68 -15.32 -6.57
N ARG A 90 -1.86 -16.21 -7.10
CA ARG A 90 -1.89 -17.65 -6.79
C ARG A 90 -0.67 -18.02 -5.97
N GLU A 91 -0.70 -19.13 -5.27
CA GLU A 91 0.45 -19.62 -4.47
C GLU A 91 1.76 -19.72 -5.29
N ARG A 92 1.66 -20.11 -6.57
CA ARG A 92 2.83 -20.13 -7.47
C ARG A 92 3.39 -18.72 -7.75
N ASP A 93 2.51 -17.71 -7.79
CA ASP A 93 2.93 -16.33 -8.03
C ASP A 93 3.68 -15.81 -6.80
N HIS A 94 3.25 -16.15 -5.56
CA HIS A 94 4.00 -15.87 -4.33
C HIS A 94 5.45 -16.38 -4.41
N VAL A 95 5.67 -17.63 -4.82
CA VAL A 95 7.03 -18.19 -4.95
C VAL A 95 7.90 -17.36 -5.89
N GLU A 96 7.34 -16.94 -7.03
CA GLU A 96 8.07 -16.14 -8.01
C GLU A 96 8.28 -14.68 -7.57
N ILE A 97 7.34 -14.11 -6.81
CA ILE A 97 7.43 -12.80 -6.19
C ILE A 97 8.57 -12.80 -5.16
N GLN A 98 8.59 -13.78 -4.23
CA GLN A 98 9.61 -13.89 -3.20
C GLN A 98 11.02 -14.09 -3.79
N ARG A 99 11.17 -14.75 -4.93
CA ARG A 99 12.44 -14.87 -5.64
C ARG A 99 12.95 -13.54 -6.21
N ARG A 100 12.04 -12.60 -6.52
CA ARG A 100 12.34 -11.32 -7.21
C ARG A 100 12.33 -10.11 -6.29
N ARG A 101 11.90 -10.22 -5.05
CA ARG A 101 11.72 -9.08 -4.16
C ARG A 101 12.98 -8.23 -3.93
N ASN A 102 14.15 -8.81 -4.10
CA ASN A 102 15.42 -8.10 -4.00
C ASN A 102 15.81 -7.33 -5.29
N ASP A 103 14.98 -7.37 -6.32
CA ASP A 103 15.16 -6.70 -7.60
C ASP A 103 13.80 -6.17 -8.10
N PHE A 104 13.56 -4.88 -7.84
CA PHE A 104 12.33 -4.20 -8.22
C PHE A 104 12.00 -4.35 -9.71
N ILE A 105 13.00 -4.24 -10.59
CA ILE A 105 12.79 -4.33 -12.05
C ILE A 105 12.30 -5.74 -12.42
N SER A 106 13.00 -6.76 -11.93
CA SER A 106 12.63 -8.17 -12.16
C SER A 106 11.23 -8.48 -11.63
N LEU A 107 10.88 -7.94 -10.45
CA LEU A 107 9.55 -8.10 -9.87
C LEU A 107 8.47 -7.44 -10.74
N VAL A 108 8.64 -6.15 -11.08
CA VAL A 108 7.66 -5.41 -11.89
C VAL A 108 7.46 -6.03 -13.27
N MET A 109 8.53 -6.51 -13.91
CA MET A 109 8.42 -7.24 -15.19
C MET A 109 7.54 -8.49 -15.02
N TYR A 110 7.77 -9.28 -13.98
CA TYR A 110 6.95 -10.46 -13.69
C TYR A 110 5.49 -10.11 -13.44
N LEU A 111 5.22 -9.13 -12.56
CA LEU A 111 3.86 -8.70 -12.23
C LEU A 111 3.10 -8.20 -13.47
N THR A 112 3.78 -7.44 -14.32
CA THR A 112 3.23 -6.91 -15.58
C THR A 112 2.93 -8.02 -16.59
N GLU A 113 3.87 -8.95 -16.80
CA GLU A 113 3.69 -10.11 -17.68
C GLU A 113 2.50 -10.97 -17.24
N ARG A 114 2.39 -11.15 -15.92
CA ARG A 114 1.28 -11.92 -15.30
C ARG A 114 -0.03 -11.14 -15.22
N ARG A 115 -0.02 -9.84 -15.54
CA ARG A 115 -1.17 -8.92 -15.42
C ARG A 115 -1.74 -8.87 -13.99
N LEU A 116 -0.87 -9.00 -12.99
CA LEU A 116 -1.24 -8.87 -11.59
C LEU A 116 -1.37 -7.40 -11.21
N PHE A 117 -2.41 -7.05 -10.47
CA PHE A 117 -2.57 -5.70 -9.95
C PHE A 117 -1.66 -5.54 -8.72
N PHE A 118 -0.96 -4.41 -8.64
CA PHE A 118 -0.06 -4.10 -7.53
C PHE A 118 0.01 -2.60 -7.24
N SER A 119 0.42 -2.26 -6.03
CA SER A 119 0.58 -0.87 -5.58
C SER A 119 1.87 -0.70 -4.79
N VAL A 120 2.39 0.53 -4.73
CA VAL A 120 3.33 0.90 -3.66
C VAL A 120 2.51 1.45 -2.49
N ASN A 121 2.74 0.89 -1.31
CA ASN A 121 2.02 1.20 -0.10
C ASN A 121 2.72 2.33 0.67
N HIS A 122 1.96 3.09 1.49
CA HIS A 122 2.40 4.16 2.41
C HIS A 122 3.66 4.91 1.95
N VAL A 123 3.66 5.44 0.71
CA VAL A 123 4.80 6.06 0.01
C VAL A 123 5.53 7.11 0.86
N PHE A 124 4.79 7.86 1.69
CA PHE A 124 5.30 8.92 2.57
C PHE A 124 5.52 8.44 4.01
N SER A 125 5.83 7.15 4.21
CA SER A 125 6.17 6.58 5.51
C SER A 125 7.66 6.28 5.64
N SER A 126 8.18 6.42 6.85
CA SER A 126 9.54 6.03 7.22
C SER A 126 9.66 4.55 7.64
N LEU A 127 8.58 3.77 7.59
CA LEU A 127 8.56 2.37 8.03
C LEU A 127 9.58 1.51 7.28
N THR A 128 9.76 1.76 5.99
CA THR A 128 10.78 1.09 5.17
C THR A 128 12.16 1.78 5.22
N GLY A 129 12.35 2.73 6.15
CA GLY A 129 13.62 3.41 6.37
C GLY A 129 13.86 4.58 5.42
N HIS A 130 15.02 4.55 4.74
CA HIS A 130 15.44 5.65 3.87
C HIS A 130 14.67 5.64 2.53
N ARG A 131 14.46 6.84 1.95
CA ARG A 131 13.92 7.04 0.59
C ARG A 131 14.94 7.81 -0.25
N ASP A 132 15.01 7.51 -1.56
CA ASP A 132 15.79 8.26 -2.54
C ASP A 132 14.85 9.04 -3.47
N GLU A 133 15.28 10.19 -3.98
CA GLU A 133 14.49 11.01 -4.89
C GLU A 133 14.10 10.22 -6.17
N ARG A 134 15.03 9.42 -6.67
CA ARG A 134 14.84 8.58 -7.87
C ARG A 134 13.80 7.47 -7.69
N ASP A 135 13.44 7.12 -6.45
CA ASP A 135 12.37 6.14 -6.21
C ASP A 135 11.05 6.62 -6.81
N PHE A 136 10.79 7.94 -6.76
CA PHE A 136 9.57 8.52 -7.32
C PHE A 136 9.52 8.45 -8.85
N ASP A 137 10.66 8.49 -9.53
CA ASP A 137 10.75 8.27 -10.98
C ASP A 137 10.37 6.82 -11.34
N TRP A 138 10.81 5.87 -10.52
CA TRP A 138 10.42 4.46 -10.65
C TRP A 138 8.92 4.26 -10.41
N PHE A 139 8.35 4.93 -9.39
CA PHE A 139 6.91 4.85 -9.13
C PHE A 139 6.11 5.46 -10.28
N ALA A 140 6.53 6.62 -10.79
CA ALA A 140 5.87 7.27 -11.91
C ALA A 140 5.88 6.38 -13.18
N SER A 141 6.99 5.70 -13.45
CA SER A 141 7.18 4.95 -14.69
C SER A 141 6.55 3.56 -14.66
N TYR A 142 6.62 2.85 -13.53
CA TYR A 142 6.41 1.39 -13.54
C TYR A 142 5.31 0.90 -12.59
N VAL A 143 4.83 1.72 -11.66
CA VAL A 143 3.82 1.29 -10.69
C VAL A 143 2.42 1.69 -11.17
N PRO A 144 1.44 0.78 -11.24
CA PRO A 144 0.09 1.10 -11.70
C PRO A 144 -0.77 1.80 -10.64
N ALA A 145 -0.52 1.55 -9.37
CA ALA A 145 -1.33 2.07 -8.27
C ALA A 145 -0.48 2.54 -7.08
N LEU A 146 -1.00 3.54 -6.35
CA LEU A 146 -0.43 3.99 -5.07
C LEU A 146 -1.48 3.88 -3.97
N GLU A 147 -1.05 3.51 -2.77
CA GLU A 147 -1.90 3.59 -1.59
C GLU A 147 -2.07 5.06 -1.18
N ALA A 148 -3.16 5.65 -1.65
CA ALA A 148 -3.48 7.07 -1.44
C ALA A 148 -4.09 7.35 -0.06
N ARG A 149 -4.61 6.31 0.61
CA ARG A 149 -5.07 6.40 1.99
C ARG A 149 -4.75 5.13 2.76
N ASN A 150 -3.92 5.29 3.77
CA ASN A 150 -3.55 4.26 4.72
C ASN A 150 -4.08 4.62 6.11
N GLY A 151 -4.70 3.66 6.77
CA GLY A 151 -5.35 3.87 8.07
C GLY A 151 -4.38 4.11 9.25
N GLN A 152 -3.08 3.88 9.06
CA GLN A 152 -2.03 4.19 10.04
C GLN A 152 -1.35 5.54 9.78
N MET A 153 -1.42 6.04 8.53
CA MET A 153 -0.74 7.27 8.13
C MET A 153 -1.52 8.53 8.51
N CYS A 154 -0.80 9.59 8.83
CA CYS A 154 -1.40 10.89 9.15
C CYS A 154 -2.15 11.48 7.94
N ARG A 155 -3.09 12.40 8.22
CA ARG A 155 -3.90 13.04 7.18
C ARG A 155 -3.05 13.70 6.09
N LYS A 156 -1.92 14.32 6.49
CA LYS A 156 -1.04 14.99 5.52
C LYS A 156 -0.35 13.96 4.60
N ALA A 157 0.23 12.90 5.14
CA ALA A 157 0.87 11.85 4.36
C ALA A 157 -0.12 11.22 3.34
N ASN A 158 -1.35 10.96 3.78
CA ASN A 158 -2.41 10.45 2.90
C ASN A 158 -2.82 11.47 1.82
N ALA A 159 -2.89 12.77 2.16
CA ALA A 159 -3.18 13.80 1.16
C ALA A 159 -2.06 13.91 0.12
N ASP A 160 -0.81 13.87 0.56
CA ASP A 160 0.37 13.90 -0.30
C ASP A 160 0.42 12.66 -1.22
N ALA A 161 0.09 11.46 -0.70
CA ALA A 161 0.00 10.24 -1.49
C ALA A 161 -1.12 10.30 -2.55
N ALA A 162 -2.29 10.85 -2.18
CA ALA A 162 -3.39 11.04 -3.11
C ALA A 162 -3.02 12.05 -4.22
N ASN A 163 -2.36 13.15 -3.87
CA ASN A 163 -1.87 14.14 -4.83
C ASN A 163 -0.81 13.51 -5.77
N LEU A 164 0.09 12.69 -5.22
CA LEU A 164 1.10 11.99 -6.01
C LEU A 164 0.45 11.01 -7.00
N ALA A 165 -0.54 10.23 -6.54
CA ALA A 165 -1.28 9.32 -7.40
C ALA A 165 -1.97 10.06 -8.56
N ALA A 166 -2.65 11.17 -8.25
CA ALA A 166 -3.28 12.02 -9.26
C ALA A 166 -2.26 12.61 -10.25
N ARG A 167 -1.13 13.12 -9.76
CA ARG A 167 -0.05 13.69 -10.56
C ARG A 167 0.57 12.67 -11.53
N PHE A 168 0.78 11.45 -11.08
CA PHE A 168 1.37 10.39 -11.90
C PHE A 168 0.33 9.61 -12.72
N GLY A 169 -0.96 9.98 -12.66
CA GLY A 169 -2.04 9.26 -13.33
C GLY A 169 -2.20 7.83 -12.83
N LYS A 170 -1.90 7.57 -11.54
CA LYS A 170 -1.95 6.23 -10.94
C LYS A 170 -3.30 5.96 -10.30
N VAL A 171 -3.66 4.68 -10.25
CA VAL A 171 -4.83 4.25 -9.51
C VAL A 171 -4.62 4.53 -8.02
N ALA A 172 -5.59 5.18 -7.37
CA ALA A 172 -5.59 5.42 -5.94
C ALA A 172 -6.33 4.30 -5.23
N ILE A 173 -5.67 3.63 -4.27
CA ILE A 173 -6.29 2.62 -3.41
C ILE A 173 -6.18 3.02 -1.93
N ALA A 174 -6.88 2.28 -1.07
CA ALA A 174 -6.86 2.49 0.37
C ALA A 174 -6.97 1.17 1.13
N GLY A 175 -6.28 1.10 2.27
CA GLY A 175 -6.35 0.01 3.21
C GLY A 175 -6.14 0.48 4.66
N SER A 176 -6.51 -0.36 5.62
CA SER A 176 -6.41 -0.02 7.03
C SER A 176 -4.98 -0.10 7.57
N ASP A 177 -4.14 -0.94 6.96
CA ASP A 177 -2.80 -1.29 7.43
C ASP A 177 -2.83 -1.70 8.92
N SER A 178 -3.87 -2.46 9.27
CA SER A 178 -4.16 -2.68 10.68
C SER A 178 -3.51 -3.93 11.22
N HIS A 179 -2.70 -3.73 12.27
CA HIS A 179 -2.05 -4.76 13.05
C HIS A 179 -2.81 -5.07 14.35
N ALA A 180 -3.91 -4.35 14.61
CA ALA A 180 -4.84 -4.57 15.71
C ALA A 180 -6.27 -4.69 15.19
N ILE A 181 -7.05 -5.65 15.69
CA ILE A 181 -8.40 -5.97 15.19
C ILE A 181 -9.34 -4.77 15.19
N ALA A 182 -9.14 -3.81 16.08
CA ALA A 182 -9.96 -2.60 16.20
C ALA A 182 -9.89 -1.72 14.95
N GLY A 183 -8.75 -1.67 14.26
CA GLY A 183 -8.52 -0.85 13.06
C GLY A 183 -8.95 -1.52 11.76
N VAL A 184 -9.13 -2.85 11.75
CA VAL A 184 -9.47 -3.64 10.56
C VAL A 184 -10.76 -3.13 9.91
N GLY A 185 -10.70 -2.84 8.60
CA GLY A 185 -11.84 -2.42 7.76
C GLY A 185 -12.24 -0.95 7.91
N LEU A 186 -11.58 -0.16 8.78
CA LEU A 186 -11.91 1.25 8.98
C LEU A 186 -11.44 2.14 7.83
N THR A 187 -10.54 1.65 6.99
CA THR A 187 -10.09 2.29 5.75
C THR A 187 -10.14 1.26 4.64
N HIS A 188 -10.75 1.59 3.51
CA HIS A 188 -11.02 0.62 2.46
C HIS A 188 -11.24 1.29 1.10
N THR A 189 -11.18 0.49 0.07
CA THR A 189 -11.47 0.85 -1.32
C THR A 189 -12.86 0.33 -1.72
N GLU A 190 -13.62 1.12 -2.46
CA GLU A 190 -14.92 0.74 -3.03
C GLU A 190 -14.91 0.89 -4.55
N VAL A 191 -15.46 -0.09 -5.25
CA VAL A 191 -15.77 0.00 -6.68
C VAL A 191 -17.26 -0.21 -6.87
N PRO A 192 -18.03 0.85 -7.12
CA PRO A 192 -19.48 0.74 -7.35
C PRO A 192 -19.78 -0.14 -8.57
N GLY A 193 -20.78 -1.02 -8.42
CA GLY A 193 -21.26 -1.89 -9.50
C GLY A 193 -20.45 -3.16 -9.75
N ALA A 194 -19.23 -3.31 -9.20
CA ALA A 194 -18.47 -4.54 -9.30
C ALA A 194 -19.14 -5.70 -8.53
N ARG A 195 -19.07 -6.91 -9.07
CA ARG A 195 -19.70 -8.14 -8.51
C ARG A 195 -18.70 -9.27 -8.30
N THR A 196 -17.55 -9.23 -8.97
CA THR A 196 -16.47 -10.20 -8.85
C THR A 196 -15.13 -9.49 -8.53
N VAL A 197 -14.12 -10.24 -8.12
CA VAL A 197 -12.76 -9.71 -7.86
C VAL A 197 -12.17 -9.11 -9.14
N GLU A 198 -12.37 -9.76 -10.29
CA GLU A 198 -11.89 -9.28 -11.58
C GLU A 198 -12.56 -7.95 -11.97
N GLU A 199 -13.89 -7.84 -11.78
CA GLU A 199 -14.63 -6.60 -12.03
C GLU A 199 -14.19 -5.48 -11.08
N PHE A 200 -13.81 -5.83 -9.84
CA PHE A 200 -13.27 -4.87 -8.85
C PHE A 200 -11.95 -4.27 -9.35
N PHE A 201 -10.96 -5.09 -9.70
CA PHE A 201 -9.69 -4.60 -10.19
C PHE A 201 -9.81 -3.91 -11.55
N ALA A 202 -10.62 -4.43 -12.46
CA ALA A 202 -10.93 -3.76 -13.72
C ALA A 202 -11.56 -2.38 -13.50
N GLY A 203 -12.45 -2.28 -12.51
CA GLY A 203 -13.08 -1.01 -12.12
C GLY A 203 -12.09 -0.01 -11.52
N LEU A 204 -11.08 -0.46 -10.77
CA LEU A 204 -10.01 0.38 -10.27
C LEU A 204 -9.20 0.96 -11.43
N VAL A 205 -8.75 0.13 -12.36
CA VAL A 205 -7.99 0.54 -13.54
C VAL A 205 -8.79 1.52 -14.41
N GLN A 206 -10.11 1.38 -14.48
CA GLN A 206 -11.01 2.31 -15.20
C GLN A 206 -11.32 3.60 -14.42
N GLY A 207 -10.69 3.85 -13.26
CA GLY A 207 -10.91 5.06 -12.47
C GLY A 207 -12.25 5.11 -11.72
N ARG A 208 -12.95 3.97 -11.55
CA ARG A 208 -14.22 3.89 -10.81
C ARG A 208 -14.03 3.69 -9.31
N GLY A 209 -12.77 3.57 -8.86
CA GLY A 209 -12.42 3.39 -7.46
C GLY A 209 -12.77 4.61 -6.62
N ARG A 210 -13.24 4.37 -5.40
CA ARG A 210 -13.46 5.37 -4.35
C ARG A 210 -12.75 4.93 -3.09
N ILE A 211 -12.04 5.84 -2.44
CA ILE A 211 -11.32 5.57 -1.20
C ILE A 211 -12.07 6.15 -0.01
N HIS A 212 -12.24 5.35 1.04
CA HIS A 212 -12.98 5.68 2.24
C HIS A 212 -12.18 5.42 3.50
N GLY A 213 -12.58 6.06 4.60
CA GLY A 213 -12.15 5.69 5.94
C GLY A 213 -11.28 6.71 6.64
N ALA A 214 -10.81 6.29 7.80
CA ALA A 214 -10.06 7.10 8.74
C ALA A 214 -8.58 7.24 8.34
N HIS A 215 -7.95 8.28 8.89
CA HIS A 215 -6.50 8.42 8.89
C HIS A 215 -5.93 7.91 10.21
N GLY A 216 -4.67 7.57 10.22
CA GLY A 216 -3.92 7.32 11.43
C GLY A 216 -3.78 8.57 12.31
N GLY A 217 -3.45 8.33 13.56
CA GLY A 217 -3.21 9.38 14.53
C GLY A 217 -2.44 8.83 15.72
N TYR A 218 -1.79 9.74 16.47
CA TYR A 218 -1.01 9.37 17.65
C TYR A 218 -1.78 8.47 18.64
N ALA A 219 -3.03 8.85 18.95
CA ALA A 219 -3.86 8.09 19.90
C ALA A 219 -4.17 6.68 19.37
N LYS A 220 -4.49 6.55 18.07
CA LYS A 220 -4.72 5.25 17.42
C LYS A 220 -3.47 4.38 17.48
N LEU A 221 -2.33 4.91 17.02
CA LEU A 221 -1.05 4.20 17.05
C LEU A 221 -0.72 3.71 18.49
N THR A 222 -0.88 4.58 19.49
CA THR A 222 -0.63 4.22 20.89
C THR A 222 -1.57 3.12 21.38
N ALA A 223 -2.85 3.18 21.04
CA ALA A 223 -3.83 2.15 21.36
C ALA A 223 -3.53 0.82 20.69
N ASP A 224 -3.13 0.84 19.41
CA ASP A 224 -2.75 -0.36 18.65
C ASP A 224 -1.51 -1.03 19.27
N VAL A 225 -0.47 -0.26 19.68
CA VAL A 225 0.71 -0.80 20.37
C VAL A 225 0.33 -1.41 21.73
N PHE A 226 -0.55 -0.79 22.51
CA PHE A 226 -1.05 -1.39 23.75
C PHE A 226 -1.83 -2.68 23.50
N SER A 227 -2.61 -2.75 22.43
CA SER A 227 -3.31 -3.97 22.03
C SER A 227 -2.33 -5.10 21.71
N ILE A 228 -1.27 -4.81 20.96
CA ILE A 228 -0.19 -5.75 20.64
C ILE A 228 0.50 -6.24 21.93
N ILE A 229 0.84 -5.34 22.86
CA ILE A 229 1.46 -5.70 24.14
C ILE A 229 0.53 -6.60 24.96
N ASN A 230 -0.77 -6.29 25.01
CA ASN A 230 -1.74 -7.13 25.71
C ASN A 230 -1.80 -8.54 25.11
N SER A 231 -1.79 -8.66 23.79
CA SER A 231 -1.76 -9.96 23.10
C SER A 231 -0.44 -10.71 23.33
N LEU A 232 0.70 -10.00 23.37
CA LEU A 232 2.00 -10.56 23.74
C LEU A 232 1.97 -11.15 25.16
N LEU A 233 1.40 -10.43 26.11
CA LEU A 233 1.27 -10.91 27.51
C LEU A 233 0.41 -12.17 27.60
N GLN A 234 -0.63 -12.28 26.78
CA GLN A 234 -1.48 -13.47 26.70
C GLN A 234 -0.74 -14.67 26.05
N GLU A 235 -0.01 -14.43 24.97
CA GLU A 235 0.77 -15.48 24.26
C GLU A 235 1.97 -15.94 25.13
N LYS A 236 2.64 -15.00 25.81
CA LYS A 236 3.89 -15.24 26.56
C LYS A 236 3.82 -14.62 27.95
N PRO A 237 3.16 -15.27 28.94
CA PRO A 237 2.93 -14.70 30.27
C PRO A 237 4.21 -14.27 31.02
N TRP A 238 5.36 -14.87 30.72
CA TRP A 238 6.64 -14.47 31.31
C TRP A 238 7.02 -13.02 31.00
N THR A 239 6.49 -12.45 29.89
CA THR A 239 6.74 -11.04 29.52
C THR A 239 6.11 -10.05 30.51
N LEU A 240 5.28 -10.52 31.44
CA LEU A 240 4.79 -9.72 32.57
C LEU A 240 5.94 -9.09 33.37
N ALA A 241 7.10 -9.76 33.45
CA ALA A 241 8.28 -9.23 34.11
C ALA A 241 8.81 -7.92 33.50
N ILE A 242 8.60 -7.72 32.20
CA ILE A 242 9.01 -6.52 31.46
C ILE A 242 7.84 -5.55 31.20
N SER A 243 6.63 -5.89 31.61
CA SER A 243 5.43 -5.05 31.39
C SER A 243 5.52 -3.62 31.92
N PRO A 244 6.30 -3.28 32.99
CA PRO A 244 6.49 -1.89 33.39
C PRO A 244 7.06 -1.00 32.28
N LEU A 245 7.78 -1.58 31.30
CA LEU A 245 8.26 -0.83 30.12
C LEU A 245 7.12 -0.31 29.25
N ALA A 246 5.92 -0.87 29.35
CA ALA A 246 4.75 -0.38 28.65
C ALA A 246 4.37 1.08 29.04
N LEU A 247 4.81 1.57 30.19
CA LEU A 247 4.67 2.98 30.59
C LEU A 247 5.43 3.93 29.64
N LEU A 248 6.42 3.43 28.92
CA LEU A 248 7.20 4.19 27.93
C LEU A 248 6.54 4.24 26.55
N VAL A 249 5.52 3.41 26.28
CA VAL A 249 4.84 3.33 24.99
C VAL A 249 4.37 4.69 24.47
N PRO A 250 3.72 5.56 25.27
CA PRO A 250 3.31 6.87 24.78
C PRO A 250 4.46 7.73 24.26
N PHE A 251 5.64 7.62 24.87
CA PHE A 251 6.82 8.37 24.44
C PHE A 251 7.43 7.80 23.14
N PHE A 252 7.52 6.48 23.03
CA PHE A 252 8.00 5.84 21.80
C PHE A 252 7.06 6.08 20.63
N THR A 253 5.75 5.95 20.83
CA THR A 253 4.76 6.20 19.80
C THR A 253 4.71 7.68 19.41
N ALA A 254 4.94 8.62 20.35
CA ALA A 254 5.08 10.04 20.05
C ALA A 254 6.34 10.32 19.20
N GLY A 255 7.48 9.72 19.56
CA GLY A 255 8.72 9.83 18.80
C GLY A 255 8.56 9.29 17.38
N HIS A 256 7.98 8.09 17.22
CA HIS A 256 7.67 7.50 15.92
C HIS A 256 6.72 8.38 15.11
N TRP A 257 5.62 8.83 15.69
CA TRP A 257 4.64 9.70 15.06
C TRP A 257 5.24 11.02 14.56
N LEU A 258 6.12 11.63 15.35
CA LEU A 258 6.85 12.84 14.94
C LEU A 258 7.82 12.56 13.79
N ASN A 259 8.47 11.39 13.79
CA ASN A 259 9.34 10.96 12.70
C ASN A 259 8.56 10.79 11.40
N GLU A 260 7.40 10.14 11.42
CA GLU A 260 6.49 10.00 10.27
C GLU A 260 6.08 11.37 9.70
N ILE A 261 5.70 12.31 10.56
CA ILE A 261 5.34 13.67 10.13
C ILE A 261 6.54 14.37 9.47
N ARG A 262 7.73 14.25 10.04
CA ARG A 262 8.96 14.85 9.47
C ARG A 262 9.32 14.23 8.14
N PHE A 263 9.25 12.92 8.04
CA PHE A 263 9.53 12.18 6.81
C PHE A 263 8.56 12.59 5.69
N SER A 264 7.25 12.55 5.96
CA SER A 264 6.24 12.97 5.01
C SER A 264 6.47 14.41 4.53
N ARG A 265 6.69 15.36 5.46
CA ARG A 265 6.95 16.77 5.11
C ARG A 265 8.20 16.95 4.25
N LYS A 266 9.29 16.25 4.58
CA LYS A 266 10.55 16.31 3.81
C LYS A 266 10.31 15.91 2.36
N TRP A 267 9.68 14.77 2.14
CA TRP A 267 9.53 14.21 0.79
C TRP A 267 8.46 14.92 -0.03
N SER A 268 7.37 15.39 0.60
CA SER A 268 6.39 16.25 -0.07
C SER A 268 7.00 17.56 -0.53
N ALA A 269 7.76 18.25 0.33
CA ALA A 269 8.42 19.50 -0.02
C ALA A 269 9.44 19.32 -1.16
N MET A 270 10.20 18.23 -1.14
CA MET A 270 11.15 17.91 -2.20
C MET A 270 10.46 17.75 -3.56
N LEU A 271 9.33 17.01 -3.60
CA LEU A 271 8.56 16.84 -4.83
C LEU A 271 7.96 18.15 -5.34
N GLU A 272 7.46 19.01 -4.44
CA GLU A 272 6.95 20.34 -4.79
C GLU A 272 8.07 21.25 -5.34
N ASP A 273 9.26 21.20 -4.77
CA ASP A 273 10.41 22.01 -5.22
C ASP A 273 10.98 21.50 -6.56
N SER A 274 10.98 20.17 -6.79
CA SER A 274 11.34 19.58 -8.08
C SER A 274 10.38 20.05 -9.18
N GLU A 275 9.09 20.07 -8.89
CA GLU A 275 8.05 20.53 -9.81
C GLU A 275 8.21 22.01 -10.18
N LYS A 276 8.40 22.88 -9.19
CA LYS A 276 8.64 24.31 -9.41
C LYS A 276 9.89 24.58 -10.27
N ARG A 277 10.97 23.80 -10.04
CA ARG A 277 12.20 23.88 -10.86
C ARG A 277 11.93 23.47 -12.30
N THR A 278 11.21 22.38 -12.51
CA THR A 278 10.84 21.91 -13.85
C THR A 278 9.96 22.93 -14.56
N GLN A 279 8.93 23.46 -13.89
CA GLN A 279 8.06 24.50 -14.46
C GLN A 279 8.85 25.77 -14.82
N HIS A 280 9.75 26.22 -13.95
CA HIS A 280 10.60 27.38 -14.22
C HIS A 280 11.52 27.17 -15.43
N LEU A 281 12.05 25.97 -15.62
CA LEU A 281 12.86 25.64 -16.81
C LEU A 281 12.04 25.74 -18.09
N TRP A 282 10.78 25.30 -18.10
CA TRP A 282 9.87 25.45 -19.23
C TRP A 282 9.48 26.90 -19.51
N ASP A 283 9.29 27.70 -18.47
CA ASP A 283 8.97 29.12 -18.57
C ASP A 283 10.14 29.93 -19.17
N VAL A 284 11.38 29.54 -18.85
CA VAL A 284 12.61 30.24 -19.31
C VAL A 284 13.07 29.73 -20.70
N ALA A 285 12.78 28.47 -21.01
CA ALA A 285 13.20 27.83 -22.27
C ALA A 285 12.01 27.14 -23.00
N PRO A 286 11.02 27.90 -23.45
CA PRO A 286 9.81 27.34 -24.08
C PRO A 286 10.07 26.51 -25.37
N HIS A 287 11.22 26.69 -26.00
CA HIS A 287 11.62 25.91 -27.20
C HIS A 287 12.47 24.67 -26.89
N ALA A 288 12.73 24.35 -25.61
CA ALA A 288 13.45 23.14 -25.23
C ALA A 288 12.67 21.84 -25.57
N HIS A 289 11.37 21.95 -25.84
CA HIS A 289 10.53 20.84 -26.33
C HIS A 289 11.07 20.24 -27.63
N ASP A 290 11.64 21.06 -28.50
CA ASP A 290 12.16 20.63 -29.81
C ASP A 290 13.51 19.89 -29.72
N LEU A 291 14.13 19.89 -28.54
CA LEU A 291 15.44 19.27 -28.27
C LEU A 291 15.33 17.89 -27.60
N ILE A 292 14.14 17.49 -27.18
CA ILE A 292 13.94 16.16 -26.60
C ILE A 292 13.73 15.17 -27.74
N PRO A 293 14.60 14.15 -27.94
CA PRO A 293 14.37 13.12 -28.94
C PRO A 293 13.02 12.44 -28.70
N GLU A 294 12.26 12.18 -29.76
CA GLU A 294 10.93 11.52 -29.71
C GLU A 294 10.90 10.19 -28.94
N HIS A 295 12.06 9.59 -28.69
CA HIS A 295 12.23 8.37 -27.91
C HIS A 295 12.04 8.55 -26.37
N PHE A 296 11.88 9.80 -25.87
CA PHE A 296 11.56 10.11 -24.48
C PHE A 296 10.10 10.48 -24.25
N SER A 297 9.25 10.42 -25.25
CA SER A 297 7.81 10.50 -25.06
C SER A 297 7.34 9.21 -24.40
N PHE A 298 7.14 9.27 -23.08
CA PHE A 298 6.50 8.20 -22.31
C PHE A 298 5.14 7.92 -22.94
N GLY A 299 4.98 6.74 -23.54
CA GLY A 299 3.79 6.35 -24.28
C GLY A 299 2.52 6.35 -23.45
N ILE A 300 1.82 7.47 -23.42
CA ILE A 300 0.39 7.52 -23.20
C ILE A 300 -0.21 7.77 -24.60
N SER A 301 -0.32 6.70 -25.39
CA SER A 301 -1.16 6.70 -26.58
C SER A 301 -2.62 6.64 -26.12
N LEU A 302 -3.25 7.78 -26.02
CA LEU A 302 -4.70 7.89 -26.03
C LEU A 302 -5.15 7.70 -27.49
N GLU A 303 -5.18 6.47 -27.96
CA GLU A 303 -5.97 6.14 -29.14
C GLU A 303 -7.45 6.28 -28.76
N SER A 304 -8.01 7.44 -29.12
CA SER A 304 -9.44 7.65 -29.23
C SER A 304 -10.01 6.73 -30.30
N SER A 305 -10.58 5.62 -29.92
CA SER A 305 -11.43 4.80 -30.78
C SER A 305 -12.75 5.55 -31.05
N LEU A 306 -12.73 6.48 -31.98
CA LEU A 306 -13.93 6.91 -32.68
C LEU A 306 -14.17 5.87 -33.79
N GLY A 307 -15.11 4.97 -33.52
CA GLY A 307 -15.63 4.06 -34.52
C GLY A 307 -16.29 4.80 -35.69
N PRO A 308 -16.25 4.24 -36.93
CA PRO A 308 -16.81 4.90 -38.07
C PRO A 308 -18.35 4.94 -37.99
N SER A 309 -18.88 6.13 -38.20
CA SER A 309 -20.31 6.39 -38.43
C SER A 309 -20.78 5.57 -39.65
N LEU A 310 -21.70 4.64 -39.43
CA LEU A 310 -22.45 4.03 -40.53
C LEU A 310 -23.39 5.10 -41.11
N GLY A 311 -23.03 5.58 -42.28
CA GLY A 311 -23.87 6.41 -43.10
C GLY A 311 -25.07 5.65 -43.60
N ALA A 312 -26.24 6.25 -43.42
CA ALA A 312 -27.47 5.84 -44.08
C ALA A 312 -27.40 6.17 -45.56
N SER A 313 -27.76 5.22 -46.42
CA SER A 313 -28.35 5.54 -47.71
C SER A 313 -29.11 4.35 -48.28
N ALA A 314 -30.36 4.66 -48.66
CA ALA A 314 -31.35 4.06 -49.53
C ALA A 314 -31.91 2.69 -49.17
#